data_b4706dd7476f32781b2fad1542e7915c
#
_entry.id   b4706dd7476f32781b2fad1542e7915c
#
_cell.length_a   1.000
_cell.length_b   1.000
_cell.length_c   1.000
_cell.angle_alpha   90.00
_cell.angle_beta   90.00
_cell.angle_gamma   90.00
#
_symmetry.space_group_name_H-M   'P 1'
#
loop_
_entity.id
_entity.type
_entity.pdbx_description
1 polymer ?
#
loop_
_entity_poly.entity_id
_entity_poly.type
_entity_poly.pdbx_seq_one_letter_code
_entity_poly.pdbx_strand_id
1 'polypeptide(L)'
;MNVLSKTAALAAVVLVSLVAVAFAQEPPPFQVPKDISFRKATIWSEGTRMAAEIFSPSVAVEQKLPTIIMAHGWGGTAALLRADALAFARAGYLVVTFDYRGWGESESRVILTAPEPSERSGNRFVAEVMELREIVDPVAELADWFNALHWVQAEPQGDISRLGIWGTSFAGGLVIYVAGHDHRVKAVHSQVGPLDFHGFERIAYDEGTRRARGELSYPKPGAVVIGNLHGAPISEHFLSYSPAEAMSLAPDCAIQIVLAGNEELFDNGTTISAYDSFKGVKKNLVIIPNITHYGIYSTARLQAQKLALEWFDKYLKP
;
A
#
# COMPACT_ATOMS: atom_id res chain seq x y z
N MET A 1 28.49 63.36 56.21
CA MET A 1 28.18 61.95 56.42
C MET A 1 27.80 61.35 55.05
N ASN A 2 28.71 60.60 54.50
CA ASN A 2 28.65 60.15 53.10
C ASN A 2 27.75 58.95 52.95
N VAL A 3 26.89 58.96 51.93
CA VAL A 3 26.22 57.77 51.41
C VAL A 3 26.70 57.58 49.97
N LEU A 4 27.52 56.49 49.80
CA LEU A 4 27.99 56.05 48.51
C LEU A 4 26.92 55.19 47.82
N SER A 5 26.45 55.65 46.67
CA SER A 5 25.62 54.88 45.78
C SER A 5 26.46 53.91 44.97
N LYS A 6 26.17 52.60 45.06
CA LYS A 6 26.73 51.57 44.22
C LYS A 6 25.73 51.30 43.08
N THR A 7 26.07 51.75 41.90
CA THR A 7 25.44 51.38 40.66
C THR A 7 25.98 50.00 40.21
N ALA A 8 25.14 48.97 40.22
CA ALA A 8 25.44 47.67 39.64
C ALA A 8 25.01 47.66 38.17
N ALA A 9 25.97 47.51 37.27
CA ALA A 9 25.71 47.34 35.86
C ALA A 9 25.32 45.87 35.60
N LEU A 10 24.10 45.64 35.13
CA LEU A 10 23.61 44.35 34.70
C LEU A 10 24.03 44.10 33.24
N ALA A 11 25.04 43.25 33.02
CA ALA A 11 25.42 42.83 31.68
C ALA A 11 24.44 41.71 31.25
N ALA A 12 23.54 42.01 30.30
CA ALA A 12 22.70 41.00 29.66
C ALA A 12 23.52 40.24 28.63
N VAL A 13 23.83 38.97 28.93
CA VAL A 13 24.39 38.03 27.97
C VAL A 13 23.25 37.50 27.13
N VAL A 14 23.14 37.96 25.90
CA VAL A 14 22.24 37.39 24.89
C VAL A 14 22.86 36.11 24.36
N LEU A 15 22.37 34.96 24.83
CA LEU A 15 22.71 33.67 24.28
C LEU A 15 21.92 33.48 22.99
N VAL A 16 22.55 33.69 21.82
CA VAL A 16 21.98 33.33 20.53
C VAL A 16 22.16 31.81 20.37
N SER A 17 21.09 31.07 20.63
CA SER A 17 21.03 29.64 20.33
C SER A 17 20.91 29.46 18.81
N LEU A 18 22.00 29.12 18.16
CA LEU A 18 21.97 28.62 16.77
C LEU A 18 21.28 27.25 16.80
N VAL A 19 20.00 27.20 16.49
CA VAL A 19 19.32 25.99 16.12
C VAL A 19 19.83 25.61 14.74
N ALA A 20 20.78 24.67 14.67
CA ALA A 20 21.17 24.02 13.44
C ALA A 20 19.93 23.21 12.96
N VAL A 21 19.21 23.75 11.98
CA VAL A 21 18.24 22.97 11.22
C VAL A 21 19.05 21.94 10.45
N ALA A 22 19.10 20.72 10.96
CA ALA A 22 19.61 19.60 10.22
C ALA A 22 18.65 19.41 9.02
N PHE A 23 19.05 19.87 7.85
CA PHE A 23 18.41 19.48 6.62
C PHE A 23 18.52 17.95 6.56
N ALA A 24 17.40 17.25 6.66
CA ALA A 24 17.35 15.82 6.43
C ALA A 24 17.90 15.61 5.03
N GLN A 25 19.06 14.97 4.94
CA GLN A 25 19.69 14.66 3.68
C GLN A 25 18.75 13.75 2.93
N GLU A 26 18.35 14.13 1.73
CA GLU A 26 17.50 13.26 0.91
C GLU A 26 18.15 11.87 0.81
N PRO A 27 17.37 10.79 0.99
CA PRO A 27 17.95 9.47 0.88
C PRO A 27 18.61 9.31 -0.51
N PRO A 28 19.75 8.62 -0.58
CA PRO A 28 20.46 8.46 -1.84
C PRO A 28 19.52 7.83 -2.88
N PRO A 29 19.59 8.25 -4.15
CA PRO A 29 18.74 7.71 -5.20
C PRO A 29 18.89 6.19 -5.29
N PHE A 30 17.79 5.50 -5.56
CA PHE A 30 17.76 4.06 -5.71
C PHE A 30 18.75 3.61 -6.79
N GLN A 31 19.72 2.80 -6.39
CA GLN A 31 20.72 2.24 -7.31
C GLN A 31 20.21 0.89 -7.83
N VAL A 32 19.94 0.84 -9.13
CA VAL A 32 19.50 -0.38 -9.80
C VAL A 32 20.68 -1.36 -9.92
N PRO A 33 20.55 -2.60 -9.40
CA PRO A 33 21.58 -3.62 -9.60
C PRO A 33 21.78 -3.96 -11.09
N LYS A 34 23.01 -4.29 -11.49
CA LYS A 34 23.37 -4.55 -12.91
C LYS A 34 22.63 -5.76 -13.52
N ASP A 35 22.19 -6.67 -12.69
CA ASP A 35 21.46 -7.88 -13.07
C ASP A 35 19.95 -7.66 -13.24
N ILE A 36 19.48 -6.41 -13.01
CA ILE A 36 18.06 -6.03 -13.09
C ILE A 36 17.86 -4.94 -14.14
N SER A 37 16.86 -5.11 -14.97
CA SER A 37 16.24 -4.06 -15.76
C SER A 37 15.20 -3.35 -14.92
N PHE A 38 15.26 -2.03 -14.88
CA PHE A 38 14.34 -1.19 -14.10
C PHE A 38 13.81 -0.05 -14.96
N ARG A 39 12.52 0.21 -14.84
CA ARG A 39 11.88 1.41 -15.42
C ARG A 39 10.72 1.89 -14.59
N LYS A 40 10.46 3.17 -14.62
CA LYS A 40 9.20 3.75 -14.10
C LYS A 40 8.13 3.71 -15.17
N ALA A 41 6.88 3.62 -14.75
CA ALA A 41 5.70 3.68 -15.60
C ALA A 41 4.59 4.46 -14.92
N THR A 42 3.56 4.78 -15.68
CA THR A 42 2.34 5.41 -15.19
C THR A 42 1.18 4.47 -15.44
N ILE A 43 0.40 4.21 -14.39
CA ILE A 43 -0.87 3.50 -14.45
C ILE A 43 -1.97 4.54 -14.28
N TRP A 44 -2.93 4.59 -15.20
CA TRP A 44 -4.08 5.47 -15.03
C TRP A 44 -5.17 4.76 -14.25
N SER A 45 -5.59 5.35 -13.14
CA SER A 45 -6.70 4.87 -12.33
C SER A 45 -7.74 5.97 -12.20
N GLU A 46 -8.89 5.78 -12.85
CA GLU A 46 -10.02 6.71 -12.85
C GLU A 46 -9.61 8.19 -13.10
N GLY A 47 -8.69 8.40 -14.03
CA GLY A 47 -8.19 9.74 -14.39
C GLY A 47 -7.02 10.25 -13.54
N THR A 48 -6.59 9.52 -12.51
CA THR A 48 -5.41 9.85 -11.69
C THR A 48 -4.20 9.04 -12.16
N ARG A 49 -3.03 9.66 -12.22
CA ARG A 49 -1.77 8.97 -12.57
C ARG A 49 -1.15 8.35 -11.33
N MET A 50 -1.04 7.02 -11.33
CA MET A 50 -0.30 6.28 -10.32
C MET A 50 1.12 6.04 -10.80
N ALA A 51 2.09 6.22 -9.91
CA ALA A 51 3.48 5.86 -10.12
C ALA A 51 3.66 4.36 -9.98
N ALA A 52 4.36 3.76 -10.94
CA ALA A 52 4.70 2.34 -10.93
C ALA A 52 6.18 2.12 -11.24
N GLU A 53 6.74 1.06 -10.67
CA GLU A 53 8.10 0.60 -10.90
C GLU A 53 8.07 -0.81 -11.45
N ILE A 54 8.80 -1.05 -12.54
CA ILE A 54 8.86 -2.33 -13.22
C ILE A 54 10.28 -2.88 -13.12
N PHE A 55 10.38 -4.13 -12.65
CA PHE A 55 11.62 -4.84 -12.48
C PHE A 55 11.56 -6.15 -13.27
N SER A 56 12.65 -6.48 -13.96
CA SER A 56 12.81 -7.78 -14.64
C SER A 56 14.30 -8.16 -14.66
N PRO A 57 14.66 -9.43 -14.96
CA PRO A 57 16.05 -9.77 -15.24
C PRO A 57 16.61 -8.91 -16.37
N SER A 58 17.88 -8.47 -16.25
CA SER A 58 18.54 -7.65 -17.29
C SER A 58 18.88 -8.44 -18.56
N VAL A 59 18.87 -9.77 -18.47
CA VAL A 59 19.13 -10.64 -19.62
C VAL A 59 17.89 -10.66 -20.50
N ALA A 60 18.10 -10.45 -21.82
CA ALA A 60 17.00 -10.54 -22.79
C ALA A 60 16.39 -11.94 -22.75
N VAL A 61 15.09 -11.97 -22.54
CA VAL A 61 14.31 -13.24 -22.53
C VAL A 61 13.44 -13.23 -23.77
N GLU A 62 13.52 -14.27 -24.57
CA GLU A 62 12.70 -14.40 -25.79
C GLU A 62 11.22 -14.62 -25.46
N GLN A 63 10.95 -15.18 -24.28
CA GLN A 63 9.59 -15.51 -23.83
C GLN A 63 9.08 -14.46 -22.82
N LYS A 64 7.75 -14.28 -22.80
CA LYS A 64 7.09 -13.50 -21.77
C LYS A 64 7.33 -14.08 -20.39
N LEU A 65 7.56 -13.24 -19.41
CA LEU A 65 7.85 -13.61 -18.03
C LEU A 65 6.56 -13.81 -17.22
N PRO A 66 6.50 -14.81 -16.33
CA PRO A 66 5.46 -14.82 -15.32
C PRO A 66 5.52 -13.53 -14.53
N THR A 67 4.35 -12.99 -14.20
CA THR A 67 4.25 -11.61 -13.70
C THR A 67 3.73 -11.58 -12.27
N ILE A 68 4.32 -10.74 -11.43
CA ILE A 68 3.88 -10.47 -10.07
C ILE A 68 3.58 -8.98 -9.94
N ILE A 69 2.35 -8.63 -9.54
CA ILE A 69 2.00 -7.27 -9.13
C ILE A 69 2.07 -7.19 -7.61
N MET A 70 2.68 -6.13 -7.09
CA MET A 70 2.88 -5.92 -5.66
C MET A 70 2.39 -4.54 -5.23
N ALA A 71 1.73 -4.46 -4.08
CA ALA A 71 1.44 -3.18 -3.46
C ALA A 71 1.67 -3.20 -1.93
N HIS A 72 1.88 -2.01 -1.41
CA HIS A 72 2.18 -1.75 -0.01
C HIS A 72 0.92 -1.75 0.86
N GLY A 73 1.12 -1.93 2.17
CA GLY A 73 0.06 -1.81 3.16
C GLY A 73 -0.20 -0.36 3.58
N TRP A 74 -0.95 -0.22 4.65
CA TRP A 74 -1.33 1.06 5.25
C TRP A 74 -0.12 1.94 5.54
N GLY A 75 -0.08 3.14 4.99
CA GLY A 75 0.99 4.12 5.20
C GLY A 75 2.32 3.80 4.49
N GLY A 76 2.35 2.78 3.64
CA GLY A 76 3.54 2.40 2.89
C GLY A 76 3.68 3.11 1.54
N THR A 77 4.71 2.72 0.80
CA THR A 77 4.95 3.13 -0.59
C THR A 77 5.59 2.00 -1.39
N ALA A 78 5.53 2.07 -2.72
CA ALA A 78 6.19 1.13 -3.62
C ALA A 78 7.71 1.04 -3.37
N ALA A 79 8.34 2.14 -2.97
CA ALA A 79 9.77 2.18 -2.65
C ALA A 79 10.17 1.21 -1.52
N LEU A 80 9.29 0.95 -0.56
CA LEU A 80 9.53 -0.01 0.52
C LEU A 80 9.55 -1.47 0.04
N LEU A 81 8.95 -1.74 -1.12
CA LEU A 81 8.85 -3.08 -1.71
C LEU A 81 10.04 -3.44 -2.60
N ARG A 82 10.93 -2.48 -2.92
CA ARG A 82 12.02 -2.67 -3.88
C ARG A 82 12.92 -3.88 -3.58
N ALA A 83 13.21 -4.15 -2.30
CA ALA A 83 14.04 -5.31 -1.97
C ALA A 83 13.35 -6.65 -2.25
N ASP A 84 12.04 -6.74 -2.08
CA ASP A 84 11.24 -7.92 -2.40
C ASP A 84 11.06 -8.02 -3.92
N ALA A 85 10.79 -6.91 -4.60
CA ALA A 85 10.70 -6.83 -6.05
C ALA A 85 12.00 -7.27 -6.75
N LEU A 86 13.16 -6.85 -6.23
CA LEU A 86 14.47 -7.29 -6.73
C LEU A 86 14.68 -8.79 -6.55
N ALA A 87 14.25 -9.37 -5.41
CA ALA A 87 14.37 -10.80 -5.18
C ALA A 87 13.51 -11.60 -6.17
N PHE A 88 12.28 -11.15 -6.44
CA PHE A 88 11.37 -11.80 -7.37
C PHE A 88 11.82 -11.60 -8.83
N ALA A 89 12.34 -10.44 -9.19
CA ALA A 89 12.89 -10.20 -10.52
C ALA A 89 14.12 -11.10 -10.79
N ARG A 90 15.03 -11.26 -9.81
CA ARG A 90 16.15 -12.21 -9.90
C ARG A 90 15.71 -13.66 -10.06
N ALA A 91 14.57 -14.01 -9.51
CA ALA A 91 13.96 -15.31 -9.68
C ALA A 91 13.28 -15.49 -11.07
N GLY A 92 13.33 -14.50 -11.96
CA GLY A 92 12.84 -14.60 -13.32
C GLY A 92 11.41 -14.13 -13.53
N TYR A 93 10.90 -13.28 -12.65
CA TYR A 93 9.59 -12.65 -12.80
C TYR A 93 9.69 -11.26 -13.40
N LEU A 94 8.66 -10.87 -14.15
CA LEU A 94 8.34 -9.45 -14.33
C LEU A 94 7.60 -9.00 -13.06
N VAL A 95 8.15 -7.99 -12.38
CA VAL A 95 7.56 -7.48 -11.15
C VAL A 95 7.10 -6.05 -11.37
N VAL A 96 5.87 -5.76 -11.02
CA VAL A 96 5.27 -4.41 -11.07
C VAL A 96 4.88 -4.01 -9.65
N THR A 97 5.48 -2.94 -9.15
CA THR A 97 5.05 -2.29 -7.91
C THR A 97 4.39 -0.97 -8.23
N PHE A 98 3.46 -0.51 -7.41
CA PHE A 98 2.83 0.79 -7.60
C PHE A 98 2.49 1.45 -6.27
N ASP A 99 2.42 2.78 -6.29
CA ASP A 99 1.84 3.58 -5.21
C ASP A 99 0.36 3.79 -5.50
N TYR A 100 -0.51 3.60 -4.48
CA TYR A 100 -1.93 3.95 -4.60
C TYR A 100 -2.11 5.44 -4.83
N ARG A 101 -3.26 5.84 -5.36
CA ARG A 101 -3.64 7.26 -5.49
C ARG A 101 -3.48 8.00 -4.17
N GLY A 102 -2.79 9.13 -4.19
CA GLY A 102 -2.52 9.93 -3.00
C GLY A 102 -1.39 9.42 -2.12
N TRP A 103 -0.68 8.38 -2.53
CA TRP A 103 0.48 7.84 -1.82
C TRP A 103 1.76 7.95 -2.65
N GLY A 104 2.89 7.99 -1.97
CA GLY A 104 4.21 7.96 -2.59
C GLY A 104 4.38 8.99 -3.72
N GLU A 105 4.81 8.51 -4.89
CA GLU A 105 5.01 9.31 -6.09
C GLU A 105 3.73 9.44 -6.97
N SER A 106 2.62 8.79 -6.57
CA SER A 106 1.34 8.88 -7.29
C SER A 106 0.69 10.24 -7.11
N GLU A 107 -0.03 10.69 -8.15
CA GLU A 107 -0.95 11.82 -8.02
C GLU A 107 -2.13 11.44 -7.11
N SER A 108 -2.90 12.43 -6.72
CA SER A 108 -4.07 12.26 -5.88
C SER A 108 -5.36 12.64 -6.60
N ARG A 109 -6.48 12.16 -6.07
CA ARG A 109 -7.78 12.75 -6.39
C ARG A 109 -7.82 14.17 -5.83
N VAL A 110 -8.60 15.01 -6.48
CA VAL A 110 -8.86 16.37 -6.02
C VAL A 110 -10.35 16.58 -5.79
N ILE A 111 -10.70 17.41 -4.82
CA ILE A 111 -12.07 17.87 -4.59
C ILE A 111 -12.12 19.39 -4.66
N LEU A 112 -13.25 19.90 -5.09
CA LEU A 112 -13.50 21.35 -5.10
C LEU A 112 -13.59 21.89 -3.66
N THR A 113 -12.95 23.04 -3.39
CA THR A 113 -13.05 23.73 -2.10
C THR A 113 -14.26 24.66 -1.99
N ALA A 114 -14.91 24.93 -3.16
CA ALA A 114 -16.12 25.72 -3.29
C ALA A 114 -17.07 25.10 -4.33
N PRO A 115 -18.33 25.54 -4.39
CA PRO A 115 -19.24 25.13 -5.47
C PRO A 115 -18.64 25.38 -6.85
N GLU A 116 -19.04 24.57 -7.83
CA GLU A 116 -18.57 24.68 -9.21
C GLU A 116 -18.82 26.08 -9.78
N PRO A 117 -17.83 26.71 -10.46
CA PRO A 117 -18.00 28.02 -11.06
C PRO A 117 -18.99 27.98 -12.22
N SER A 118 -19.66 29.13 -12.45
CA SER A 118 -20.59 29.29 -13.58
C SER A 118 -19.87 29.45 -14.93
N GLU A 119 -18.65 30.00 -14.92
CA GLU A 119 -17.84 30.16 -16.14
C GLU A 119 -17.23 28.83 -16.57
N ARG A 120 -17.62 28.35 -17.74
CA ARG A 120 -17.20 27.05 -18.28
C ARG A 120 -16.93 27.11 -19.77
N SER A 121 -16.05 26.25 -20.24
CA SER A 121 -15.84 25.91 -21.64
C SER A 121 -16.18 24.43 -21.86
N GLY A 122 -17.44 24.14 -22.16
CA GLY A 122 -17.97 22.77 -22.20
C GLY A 122 -17.87 22.12 -20.80
N ASN A 123 -17.12 21.02 -20.67
CA ASN A 123 -16.90 20.30 -19.40
C ASN A 123 -15.69 20.82 -18.60
N ARG A 124 -15.08 21.95 -19.03
CA ARG A 124 -13.85 22.47 -18.42
C ARG A 124 -14.11 23.76 -17.70
N PHE A 125 -13.51 23.90 -16.53
CA PHE A 125 -13.50 25.13 -15.73
C PHE A 125 -12.21 25.19 -14.90
N VAL A 126 -11.93 26.35 -14.35
CA VAL A 126 -10.83 26.58 -13.39
C VAL A 126 -11.42 26.74 -12.02
N ALA A 127 -10.89 26.05 -11.04
CA ALA A 127 -11.35 26.11 -9.65
C ALA A 127 -10.20 25.86 -8.70
N GLU A 128 -10.36 26.32 -7.46
CA GLU A 128 -9.50 25.92 -6.35
C GLU A 128 -9.88 24.51 -5.92
N VAL A 129 -8.86 23.65 -5.72
CA VAL A 129 -9.02 22.25 -5.37
C VAL A 129 -8.15 21.88 -4.18
N MET A 130 -8.57 20.86 -3.44
CA MET A 130 -7.78 20.22 -2.40
C MET A 130 -7.42 18.80 -2.84
N GLU A 131 -6.15 18.42 -2.68
CA GLU A 131 -5.69 17.06 -2.90
C GLU A 131 -6.12 16.14 -1.76
N LEU A 132 -6.51 14.91 -2.12
CA LEU A 132 -6.80 13.84 -1.18
C LEU A 132 -5.58 12.92 -1.07
N ARG A 133 -4.70 13.20 -0.12
CA ARG A 133 -3.46 12.44 0.10
C ARG A 133 -3.45 11.73 1.45
N GLU A 134 -2.71 10.62 1.50
CA GLU A 134 -2.52 9.81 2.71
C GLU A 134 -3.86 9.38 3.34
N ILE A 135 -4.77 8.95 2.49
CA ILE A 135 -6.08 8.43 2.87
C ILE A 135 -6.11 6.94 2.61
N VAL A 136 -6.54 6.16 3.59
CA VAL A 136 -6.77 4.72 3.44
C VAL A 136 -8.23 4.50 3.08
N ASP A 137 -8.44 4.13 1.84
CA ASP A 137 -9.77 3.94 1.26
C ASP A 137 -9.79 2.61 0.47
N PRO A 138 -10.33 1.53 1.05
CA PRO A 138 -10.34 0.23 0.40
C PRO A 138 -11.03 0.26 -0.97
N VAL A 139 -12.07 1.07 -1.14
CA VAL A 139 -12.80 1.17 -2.42
C VAL A 139 -11.92 1.80 -3.50
N ALA A 140 -11.22 2.89 -3.16
CA ALA A 140 -10.30 3.55 -4.08
C ALA A 140 -9.08 2.66 -4.39
N GLU A 141 -8.49 2.03 -3.37
CA GLU A 141 -7.32 1.17 -3.53
C GLU A 141 -7.63 -0.12 -4.31
N LEU A 142 -8.85 -0.66 -4.19
CA LEU A 142 -9.31 -1.77 -5.04
C LEU A 142 -9.44 -1.35 -6.51
N ALA A 143 -9.96 -0.14 -6.78
CA ALA A 143 -9.99 0.39 -8.15
C ALA A 143 -8.58 0.54 -8.72
N ASP A 144 -7.61 0.95 -7.90
CA ASP A 144 -6.20 1.05 -8.28
C ASP A 144 -5.62 -0.33 -8.64
N TRP A 145 -5.91 -1.36 -7.85
CA TRP A 145 -5.54 -2.74 -8.14
C TRP A 145 -6.10 -3.24 -9.47
N PHE A 146 -7.40 -3.03 -9.72
CA PHE A 146 -8.01 -3.47 -10.99
C PHE A 146 -7.42 -2.73 -12.20
N ASN A 147 -7.11 -1.44 -12.07
CA ASN A 147 -6.42 -0.69 -13.12
C ASN A 147 -4.96 -1.16 -13.32
N ALA A 148 -4.26 -1.56 -12.25
CA ALA A 148 -2.94 -2.17 -12.38
C ALA A 148 -3.00 -3.52 -13.12
N LEU A 149 -4.02 -4.35 -12.87
CA LEU A 149 -4.27 -5.59 -13.61
C LEU A 149 -4.55 -5.32 -15.10
N HIS A 150 -5.34 -4.29 -15.41
CA HIS A 150 -5.59 -3.89 -16.81
C HIS A 150 -4.32 -3.39 -17.49
N TRP A 151 -3.51 -2.61 -16.79
CA TRP A 151 -2.24 -2.11 -17.32
C TRP A 151 -1.28 -3.26 -17.65
N VAL A 152 -1.11 -4.23 -16.73
CA VAL A 152 -0.22 -5.40 -16.92
C VAL A 152 -0.67 -6.28 -18.08
N GLN A 153 -1.95 -6.35 -18.39
CA GLN A 153 -2.46 -7.12 -19.53
C GLN A 153 -1.87 -6.66 -20.87
N ALA A 154 -1.54 -5.36 -20.98
CA ALA A 154 -0.92 -4.78 -22.17
C ALA A 154 0.61 -4.73 -22.09
N GLU A 155 1.20 -5.19 -20.98
CA GLU A 155 2.67 -5.18 -20.80
C GLU A 155 3.34 -6.22 -21.71
N PRO A 156 4.22 -5.77 -22.64
CA PRO A 156 4.80 -6.66 -23.64
C PRO A 156 5.64 -7.80 -23.06
N GLN A 157 6.33 -7.55 -21.94
CA GLN A 157 7.21 -8.52 -21.30
C GLN A 157 6.46 -9.49 -20.37
N GLY A 158 5.23 -9.17 -20.00
CA GLY A 158 4.43 -9.94 -19.03
C GLY A 158 3.60 -11.05 -19.69
N ASP A 159 3.47 -12.17 -18.98
CA ASP A 159 2.55 -13.25 -19.31
C ASP A 159 1.34 -13.22 -18.37
N ILE A 160 0.24 -12.70 -18.87
CA ILE A 160 -1.01 -12.59 -18.09
C ILE A 160 -1.62 -13.94 -17.74
N SER A 161 -1.26 -15.01 -18.45
CA SER A 161 -1.74 -16.36 -18.11
C SER A 161 -1.03 -16.94 -16.88
N ARG A 162 0.08 -16.32 -16.48
CA ARG A 162 0.91 -16.67 -15.32
C ARG A 162 1.04 -15.46 -14.39
N LEU A 163 -0.11 -14.94 -13.94
CA LEU A 163 -0.21 -13.73 -13.12
C LEU A 163 -0.38 -14.08 -11.65
N GLY A 164 0.53 -13.57 -10.83
CA GLY A 164 0.45 -13.57 -9.37
C GLY A 164 0.28 -12.17 -8.82
N ILE A 165 -0.29 -12.07 -7.63
CA ILE A 165 -0.36 -10.82 -6.86
C ILE A 165 0.16 -11.03 -5.45
N TRP A 166 0.85 -10.02 -4.94
CA TRP A 166 1.49 -10.01 -3.65
C TRP A 166 1.08 -8.77 -2.86
N GLY A 167 0.62 -8.97 -1.64
CA GLY A 167 0.23 -7.87 -0.75
C GLY A 167 0.70 -8.09 0.67
N THR A 168 1.03 -6.98 1.35
CA THR A 168 1.48 -7.00 2.74
C THR A 168 0.63 -6.09 3.62
N SER A 169 0.39 -6.48 4.87
CA SER A 169 -0.44 -5.71 5.81
C SER A 169 -1.82 -5.43 5.19
N PHE A 170 -2.28 -4.20 5.16
CA PHE A 170 -3.56 -3.85 4.56
C PHE A 170 -3.72 -4.38 3.12
N ALA A 171 -2.66 -4.29 2.30
CA ALA A 171 -2.68 -4.88 0.95
C ALA A 171 -2.80 -6.41 0.94
N GLY A 172 -2.47 -7.10 2.04
CA GLY A 172 -2.70 -8.53 2.16
C GLY A 172 -4.17 -8.91 2.09
N GLY A 173 -5.06 -8.08 2.65
CA GLY A 173 -6.50 -8.21 2.46
C GLY A 173 -6.95 -7.82 1.06
N LEU A 174 -6.41 -6.72 0.52
CA LEU A 174 -6.77 -6.24 -0.83
C LEU A 174 -6.48 -7.30 -1.90
N VAL A 175 -5.32 -7.98 -1.86
CA VAL A 175 -5.02 -9.02 -2.87
C VAL A 175 -5.95 -10.23 -2.77
N ILE A 176 -6.42 -10.58 -1.58
CA ILE A 176 -7.46 -11.62 -1.42
C ILE A 176 -8.76 -11.17 -2.07
N TYR A 177 -9.18 -9.93 -1.81
CA TYR A 177 -10.39 -9.37 -2.43
C TYR A 177 -10.29 -9.35 -3.97
N VAL A 178 -9.16 -8.86 -4.49
CA VAL A 178 -8.89 -8.79 -5.93
C VAL A 178 -8.95 -10.16 -6.58
N ALA A 179 -8.35 -11.19 -5.97
CA ALA A 179 -8.38 -12.55 -6.49
C ALA A 179 -9.80 -13.14 -6.56
N GLY A 180 -10.68 -12.75 -5.63
CA GLY A 180 -12.10 -13.13 -5.67
C GLY A 180 -12.88 -12.51 -6.83
N HIS A 181 -12.41 -11.38 -7.36
CA HIS A 181 -13.12 -10.60 -8.37
C HIS A 181 -12.44 -10.56 -9.75
N ASP A 182 -11.23 -11.10 -9.87
CA ASP A 182 -10.50 -11.14 -11.15
C ASP A 182 -9.84 -12.49 -11.40
N HIS A 183 -10.44 -13.28 -12.28
CA HIS A 183 -9.99 -14.64 -12.63
C HIS A 183 -8.66 -14.71 -13.39
N ARG A 184 -8.08 -13.58 -13.80
CA ARG A 184 -6.72 -13.53 -14.35
C ARG A 184 -5.67 -13.89 -13.31
N VAL A 185 -5.95 -13.62 -12.03
CA VAL A 185 -5.05 -13.95 -10.92
C VAL A 185 -5.00 -15.46 -10.71
N LYS A 186 -3.80 -16.06 -10.78
CA LYS A 186 -3.55 -17.49 -10.63
C LYS A 186 -2.98 -17.86 -9.27
N ALA A 187 -2.21 -16.95 -8.67
CA ALA A 187 -1.62 -17.16 -7.37
C ALA A 187 -1.60 -15.85 -6.54
N VAL A 188 -1.87 -15.99 -5.27
CA VAL A 188 -1.84 -14.89 -4.28
C VAL A 188 -0.87 -15.23 -3.18
N HIS A 189 -0.07 -14.24 -2.78
CA HIS A 189 0.67 -14.24 -1.53
C HIS A 189 0.23 -13.04 -0.69
N SER A 190 -0.49 -13.32 0.39
CA SER A 190 -0.91 -12.36 1.40
C SER A 190 -0.05 -12.52 2.64
N GLN A 191 0.70 -11.49 3.04
CA GLN A 191 1.47 -11.54 4.28
C GLN A 191 1.00 -10.50 5.29
N VAL A 192 0.85 -10.93 6.53
CA VAL A 192 0.36 -10.16 7.69
C VAL A 192 -0.85 -9.29 7.34
N GLY A 193 -1.78 -9.89 6.57
CA GLY A 193 -2.98 -9.21 6.04
C GLY A 193 -4.21 -9.51 6.88
N PRO A 194 -4.89 -8.48 7.42
CA PRO A 194 -6.20 -8.68 8.03
C PRO A 194 -7.24 -9.00 6.96
N LEU A 195 -8.07 -10.01 7.20
CA LEU A 195 -9.18 -10.38 6.30
C LEU A 195 -10.55 -9.94 6.82
N ASP A 196 -10.56 -9.32 7.99
CA ASP A 196 -11.78 -8.89 8.67
C ASP A 196 -11.60 -7.51 9.31
N PHE A 197 -12.62 -6.69 9.24
CA PHE A 197 -12.65 -5.31 9.73
C PHE A 197 -13.93 -5.03 10.54
N HIS A 198 -14.40 -6.00 11.30
CA HIS A 198 -15.55 -5.83 12.19
C HIS A 198 -15.22 -5.04 13.47
N GLY A 199 -16.24 -4.49 14.08
CA GLY A 199 -16.17 -3.86 15.40
C GLY A 199 -16.12 -2.34 15.39
N PHE A 200 -16.07 -1.70 14.22
CA PHE A 200 -16.13 -0.25 14.09
C PHE A 200 -17.30 0.28 13.25
N GLU A 201 -18.29 -0.58 12.98
CA GLU A 201 -19.46 -0.23 12.14
C GLU A 201 -20.17 1.02 12.66
N ARG A 202 -20.27 1.18 13.98
CA ARG A 202 -20.89 2.37 14.57
C ARG A 202 -20.15 3.66 14.20
N ILE A 203 -18.81 3.63 14.18
CA ILE A 203 -17.99 4.77 13.78
C ILE A 203 -18.16 5.01 12.28
N ALA A 204 -18.14 3.96 11.48
CA ALA A 204 -18.30 4.02 10.04
C ALA A 204 -19.69 4.61 9.64
N TYR A 205 -20.75 4.21 10.28
CA TYR A 205 -22.10 4.78 10.04
C TYR A 205 -22.18 6.25 10.48
N ASP A 206 -21.59 6.63 11.62
CA ASP A 206 -21.59 8.02 12.08
C ASP A 206 -20.78 8.92 11.13
N GLU A 207 -19.55 8.54 10.80
CA GLU A 207 -18.69 9.30 9.90
C GLU A 207 -19.28 9.40 8.51
N GLY A 208 -19.78 8.28 7.95
CA GLY A 208 -20.43 8.27 6.64
C GLY A 208 -21.66 9.18 6.59
N THR A 209 -22.50 9.16 7.65
CA THR A 209 -23.64 10.06 7.76
C THR A 209 -23.21 11.53 7.77
N ARG A 210 -22.22 11.88 8.59
CA ARG A 210 -21.73 13.26 8.73
C ARG A 210 -21.04 13.73 7.44
N ARG A 211 -20.28 12.85 6.78
CA ARG A 211 -19.63 13.16 5.50
C ARG A 211 -20.64 13.39 4.40
N ALA A 212 -21.66 12.53 4.29
CA ALA A 212 -22.75 12.70 3.33
C ALA A 212 -23.57 13.99 3.56
N ARG A 213 -23.62 14.50 4.79
CA ARG A 213 -24.27 15.78 5.14
C ARG A 213 -23.34 16.97 5.00
N GLY A 214 -22.05 16.80 4.64
CA GLY A 214 -21.06 17.87 4.59
C GLY A 214 -20.58 18.36 5.96
N GLU A 215 -20.85 17.62 7.03
CA GLU A 215 -20.50 17.94 8.41
C GLU A 215 -19.10 17.40 8.79
N LEU A 216 -18.54 16.50 7.99
CA LEU A 216 -17.22 15.93 8.15
C LEU A 216 -16.45 16.01 6.83
N SER A 217 -15.32 16.70 6.85
CA SER A 217 -14.41 16.79 5.71
C SER A 217 -13.54 15.53 5.58
N TYR A 218 -12.85 15.39 4.43
CA TYR A 218 -11.80 14.38 4.28
C TYR A 218 -10.65 14.59 5.26
N PRO A 219 -10.00 13.49 5.70
CA PRO A 219 -8.83 13.60 6.58
C PRO A 219 -7.71 14.41 5.96
N LYS A 220 -6.95 15.09 6.80
CA LYS A 220 -5.74 15.82 6.36
C LYS A 220 -4.56 14.84 6.26
N PRO A 221 -3.60 15.11 5.35
CA PRO A 221 -2.34 14.36 5.29
C PRO A 221 -1.62 14.33 6.63
N GLY A 222 -0.87 13.28 6.91
CA GLY A 222 -0.12 13.10 8.15
C GLY A 222 -0.96 12.66 9.36
N ALA A 223 -2.26 12.40 9.19
CA ALA A 223 -3.06 11.84 10.28
C ALA A 223 -2.51 10.48 10.69
N VAL A 224 -2.37 10.24 12.00
CA VAL A 224 -1.96 8.96 12.58
C VAL A 224 -3.13 8.43 13.39
N VAL A 225 -3.57 7.22 13.08
CA VAL A 225 -4.80 6.66 13.68
C VAL A 225 -4.51 5.45 14.56
N ILE A 226 -3.57 4.59 14.16
CA ILE A 226 -3.24 3.36 14.86
C ILE A 226 -1.72 3.23 14.98
N GLY A 227 -1.21 3.24 16.20
CA GLY A 227 0.23 3.12 16.44
C GLY A 227 1.02 4.20 15.68
N ASN A 228 1.95 3.78 14.82
CA ASN A 228 2.75 4.66 13.98
C ASN A 228 2.29 4.68 12.50
N LEU A 229 1.10 4.16 12.20
CA LEU A 229 0.59 4.11 10.83
C LEU A 229 0.08 5.50 10.42
N HIS A 230 0.64 6.03 9.34
CA HIS A 230 0.21 7.25 8.70
C HIS A 230 -0.98 6.98 7.78
N GLY A 231 -1.88 7.95 7.68
CA GLY A 231 -3.07 7.89 6.85
C GLY A 231 -4.33 7.54 7.64
N ALA A 232 -5.35 8.35 7.45
CA ALA A 232 -6.64 8.14 8.09
C ALA A 232 -7.59 7.37 7.17
N PRO A 233 -8.41 6.44 7.72
CA PRO A 233 -9.36 5.68 6.93
C PRO A 233 -10.58 6.52 6.54
N ILE A 234 -11.20 6.15 5.41
CA ILE A 234 -12.59 6.48 5.13
C ILE A 234 -13.43 5.34 5.70
N SER A 235 -13.83 5.50 6.95
CA SER A 235 -14.38 4.41 7.76
C SER A 235 -15.61 3.76 7.12
N GLU A 236 -16.49 4.54 6.50
CA GLU A 236 -17.71 4.02 5.83
C GLU A 236 -17.41 3.12 4.63
N HIS A 237 -16.25 3.25 3.98
CA HIS A 237 -15.87 2.39 2.84
C HIS A 237 -15.47 0.98 3.28
N PHE A 238 -15.08 0.79 4.53
CA PHE A 238 -14.81 -0.53 5.09
C PHE A 238 -16.07 -1.38 5.26
N LEU A 239 -17.27 -0.76 5.34
CA LEU A 239 -18.54 -1.50 5.43
C LEU A 239 -18.83 -2.39 4.21
N SER A 240 -18.26 -2.05 3.04
CA SER A 240 -18.41 -2.81 1.80
C SER A 240 -17.16 -3.62 1.44
N TYR A 241 -16.15 -3.65 2.31
CA TYR A 241 -14.89 -4.32 2.07
C TYR A 241 -14.76 -5.57 2.95
N SER A 242 -14.95 -6.75 2.35
CA SER A 242 -14.84 -8.04 3.04
C SER A 242 -13.91 -8.98 2.27
N PRO A 243 -12.60 -8.98 2.57
CA PRO A 243 -11.65 -9.92 1.98
C PRO A 243 -11.99 -11.38 2.27
N ALA A 244 -12.49 -11.66 3.48
CA ALA A 244 -12.88 -13.02 3.87
C ALA A 244 -14.01 -13.58 3.01
N GLU A 245 -15.02 -12.78 2.68
CA GLU A 245 -16.10 -13.18 1.78
C GLU A 245 -15.58 -13.32 0.34
N ALA A 246 -14.80 -12.34 -0.12
CA ALA A 246 -14.23 -12.34 -1.46
C ALA A 246 -13.33 -13.56 -1.72
N MET A 247 -12.62 -14.06 -0.72
CA MET A 247 -11.79 -15.27 -0.83
C MET A 247 -12.61 -16.47 -1.31
N SER A 248 -13.87 -16.58 -0.90
CA SER A 248 -14.76 -17.68 -1.30
C SER A 248 -15.08 -17.69 -2.80
N LEU A 249 -14.91 -16.55 -3.48
CA LEU A 249 -15.15 -16.37 -4.91
C LEU A 249 -13.96 -16.83 -5.78
N ALA A 250 -12.82 -17.19 -5.17
CA ALA A 250 -11.59 -17.59 -5.86
C ALA A 250 -11.20 -19.07 -5.64
N PRO A 251 -12.10 -20.05 -5.83
CA PRO A 251 -11.82 -21.45 -5.48
C PRO A 251 -10.67 -22.08 -6.30
N ASP A 252 -10.41 -21.58 -7.50
CA ASP A 252 -9.37 -22.06 -8.41
C ASP A 252 -8.03 -21.32 -8.26
N CYS A 253 -8.02 -20.18 -7.59
CA CYS A 253 -6.81 -19.41 -7.33
C CYS A 253 -5.96 -20.09 -6.25
N ALA A 254 -4.64 -20.08 -6.42
CA ALA A 254 -3.72 -20.54 -5.39
C ALA A 254 -3.49 -19.45 -4.36
N ILE A 255 -3.95 -19.65 -3.11
CA ILE A 255 -3.88 -18.64 -2.04
C ILE A 255 -2.92 -19.08 -0.93
N GLN A 256 -1.87 -18.29 -0.72
CA GLN A 256 -0.99 -18.42 0.44
C GLN A 256 -1.18 -17.24 1.38
N ILE A 257 -1.37 -17.53 2.66
CA ILE A 257 -1.45 -16.54 3.74
C ILE A 257 -0.27 -16.79 4.69
N VAL A 258 0.48 -15.75 5.01
CA VAL A 258 1.58 -15.76 5.97
C VAL A 258 1.26 -14.79 7.10
N LEU A 259 1.24 -15.26 8.34
CA LEU A 259 0.91 -14.48 9.52
C LEU A 259 2.12 -14.35 10.47
N ALA A 260 2.15 -13.28 11.24
CA ALA A 260 3.07 -13.10 12.35
C ALA A 260 2.54 -13.82 13.60
N GLY A 261 3.39 -14.59 14.27
CA GLY A 261 2.97 -15.33 15.48
C GLY A 261 2.64 -14.44 16.67
N ASN A 262 3.28 -13.27 16.77
CA ASN A 262 3.02 -12.22 17.78
C ASN A 262 2.45 -10.97 17.11
N GLU A 263 1.36 -11.15 16.31
CA GLU A 263 0.66 -10.04 15.66
C GLU A 263 0.11 -9.06 16.69
N GLU A 264 0.40 -7.76 16.52
CA GLU A 264 0.03 -6.72 17.47
C GLU A 264 -0.98 -5.70 16.93
N LEU A 265 -1.28 -5.74 15.64
CA LEU A 265 -2.19 -4.74 15.01
C LEU A 265 -3.60 -5.27 14.79
N PHE A 266 -3.78 -6.58 14.65
CA PHE A 266 -5.09 -7.20 14.45
C PHE A 266 -5.12 -8.63 15.00
N ASP A 267 -6.32 -9.22 15.10
CA ASP A 267 -6.49 -10.60 15.54
C ASP A 267 -6.27 -11.59 14.39
N ASN A 268 -5.24 -12.43 14.51
CA ASN A 268 -4.99 -13.54 13.59
C ASN A 268 -6.17 -14.53 13.52
N GLY A 269 -6.95 -14.66 14.60
CA GLY A 269 -8.05 -15.62 14.70
C GLY A 269 -9.11 -15.43 13.61
N THR A 270 -9.39 -14.18 13.23
CA THR A 270 -10.34 -13.86 12.17
C THR A 270 -9.83 -14.33 10.80
N THR A 271 -8.55 -14.07 10.49
CA THR A 271 -7.90 -14.53 9.26
C THR A 271 -7.80 -16.07 9.21
N ILE A 272 -7.48 -16.72 10.33
CA ILE A 272 -7.43 -18.20 10.42
C ILE A 272 -8.82 -18.78 10.17
N SER A 273 -9.87 -18.22 10.79
CA SER A 273 -11.26 -18.67 10.59
C SER A 273 -11.72 -18.54 9.13
N ALA A 274 -11.37 -17.43 8.46
CA ALA A 274 -11.65 -17.24 7.04
C ALA A 274 -10.90 -18.29 6.18
N TYR A 275 -9.63 -18.54 6.46
CA TYR A 275 -8.84 -19.57 5.78
C TYR A 275 -9.42 -20.97 5.98
N ASP A 276 -9.83 -21.34 7.18
CA ASP A 276 -10.40 -22.66 7.47
C ASP A 276 -11.74 -22.86 6.75
N SER A 277 -12.54 -21.81 6.64
CA SER A 277 -13.82 -21.82 5.94
C SER A 277 -13.69 -21.88 4.42
N PHE A 278 -12.56 -21.43 3.87
CA PHE A 278 -12.31 -21.41 2.43
C PHE A 278 -12.20 -22.83 1.85
N LYS A 279 -12.96 -23.10 0.78
CA LYS A 279 -13.05 -24.44 0.15
C LYS A 279 -12.06 -24.67 -1.00
N GLY A 280 -11.30 -23.66 -1.39
CA GLY A 280 -10.27 -23.81 -2.41
C GLY A 280 -9.21 -24.85 -2.00
N VAL A 281 -8.80 -25.68 -2.95
CA VAL A 281 -7.87 -26.81 -2.70
C VAL A 281 -6.40 -26.37 -2.74
N LYS A 282 -6.11 -25.27 -3.42
CA LYS A 282 -4.76 -24.71 -3.55
C LYS A 282 -4.57 -23.61 -2.50
N LYS A 283 -4.50 -23.99 -1.22
CA LYS A 283 -4.33 -23.05 -0.13
C LYS A 283 -3.19 -23.44 0.81
N ASN A 284 -2.54 -22.44 1.41
CA ASN A 284 -1.48 -22.63 2.39
C ASN A 284 -1.54 -21.52 3.44
N LEU A 285 -1.45 -21.88 4.71
CA LEU A 285 -1.32 -20.95 5.82
C LEU A 285 -0.02 -21.22 6.56
N VAL A 286 0.79 -20.18 6.72
CA VAL A 286 2.05 -20.23 7.47
C VAL A 286 2.00 -19.19 8.58
N ILE A 287 2.24 -19.62 9.82
CA ILE A 287 2.43 -18.69 10.94
C ILE A 287 3.92 -18.69 11.29
N ILE A 288 4.58 -17.56 11.12
CA ILE A 288 6.00 -17.42 11.50
C ILE A 288 6.06 -17.10 13.00
N PRO A 289 6.57 -18.01 13.82
CA PRO A 289 6.56 -17.83 15.27
C PRO A 289 7.50 -16.70 15.70
N ASN A 290 7.19 -16.08 16.84
CA ASN A 290 8.05 -15.12 17.54
C ASN A 290 8.40 -13.84 16.75
N ILE A 291 7.61 -13.50 15.72
CA ILE A 291 7.71 -12.20 15.03
C ILE A 291 6.44 -11.39 15.26
N THR A 292 6.61 -10.07 15.34
CA THR A 292 5.52 -9.10 15.33
C THR A 292 5.10 -8.80 13.89
N HIS A 293 4.06 -8.00 13.70
CA HIS A 293 3.65 -7.47 12.39
C HIS A 293 4.86 -6.89 11.62
N TYR A 294 5.62 -6.02 12.28
CA TYR A 294 6.79 -5.38 11.67
C TYR A 294 8.00 -6.31 11.51
N GLY A 295 8.01 -7.45 12.20
CA GLY A 295 9.05 -8.48 12.06
C GLY A 295 9.11 -9.09 10.67
N ILE A 296 7.97 -9.09 9.92
CA ILE A 296 7.92 -9.60 8.54
C ILE A 296 8.80 -8.78 7.57
N TYR A 297 9.01 -7.49 7.85
CA TYR A 297 9.80 -6.57 7.02
C TYR A 297 11.29 -6.54 7.40
N SER A 298 11.67 -7.21 8.47
CA SER A 298 13.02 -7.18 9.03
C SER A 298 13.58 -8.58 9.29
N THR A 299 13.37 -9.11 10.46
CA THR A 299 13.97 -10.39 10.92
C THR A 299 13.47 -11.59 10.12
N ALA A 300 12.22 -11.59 9.66
CA ALA A 300 11.63 -12.69 8.88
C ALA A 300 11.56 -12.41 7.37
N ARG A 301 12.09 -11.27 6.89
CA ARG A 301 11.95 -10.87 5.48
C ARG A 301 12.43 -11.93 4.50
N LEU A 302 13.62 -12.48 4.71
CA LEU A 302 14.17 -13.51 3.81
C LEU A 302 13.34 -14.80 3.84
N GLN A 303 12.78 -15.16 5.00
CA GLN A 303 11.87 -16.29 5.11
C GLN A 303 10.55 -16.03 4.37
N ALA A 304 9.98 -14.84 4.50
CA ALA A 304 8.77 -14.45 3.79
C ALA A 304 8.98 -14.41 2.26
N GLN A 305 10.09 -13.85 1.80
CA GLN A 305 10.48 -13.88 0.37
C GLN A 305 10.58 -15.30 -0.16
N LYS A 306 11.24 -16.20 0.59
CA LYS A 306 11.36 -17.60 0.21
C LYS A 306 9.99 -18.28 0.10
N LEU A 307 9.10 -18.09 1.08
CA LEU A 307 7.74 -18.63 1.06
C LEU A 307 6.94 -18.12 -0.16
N ALA A 308 7.05 -16.83 -0.46
CA ALA A 308 6.40 -16.23 -1.62
C ALA A 308 6.92 -16.81 -2.94
N LEU A 309 8.25 -16.93 -3.09
CA LEU A 309 8.88 -17.48 -4.28
C LEU A 309 8.51 -18.95 -4.50
N GLU A 310 8.60 -19.78 -3.46
CA GLU A 310 8.20 -21.20 -3.54
C GLU A 310 6.73 -21.35 -3.97
N TRP A 311 5.86 -20.44 -3.49
CA TRP A 311 4.45 -20.43 -3.87
C TRP A 311 4.24 -20.02 -5.32
N PHE A 312 4.83 -18.91 -5.75
CA PHE A 312 4.72 -18.45 -7.12
C PHE A 312 5.40 -19.38 -8.11
N ASP A 313 6.56 -19.95 -7.78
CA ASP A 313 7.24 -20.94 -8.64
C ASP A 313 6.37 -22.16 -8.88
N LYS A 314 5.68 -22.64 -7.86
CA LYS A 314 4.77 -23.79 -7.96
C LYS A 314 3.57 -23.57 -8.88
N TYR A 315 3.04 -22.34 -8.94
CA TYR A 315 1.77 -22.08 -9.63
C TYR A 315 1.89 -21.19 -10.88
N LEU A 316 3.00 -20.50 -11.05
CA LEU A 316 3.22 -19.59 -12.19
C LEU A 316 4.35 -20.03 -13.11
N LYS A 317 5.19 -20.98 -12.72
CA LYS A 317 6.21 -21.57 -13.58
C LYS A 317 5.80 -22.97 -14.01
N PRO A 318 6.25 -23.40 -15.21
CA PRO A 318 5.94 -24.74 -15.72
C PRO A 318 6.56 -25.86 -14.89
#